data_a814c9449298674eb818b8d369c51d0b
#
_entry.id   a814c9449298674eb818b8d369c51d0b
#
_cell.length_a   1.000
_cell.length_b   1.000
_cell.length_c   1.000
_cell.angle_alpha   90.00
_cell.angle_beta   90.00
_cell.angle_gamma   90.00
#
_symmetry.space_group_name_H-M   'P 1'
#
loop_
_entity.id
_entity.type
_entity.pdbx_description
1 polymer ?
#
loop_
_entity_poly.entity_id
_entity_poly.type
_entity_poly.pdbx_seq_one_letter_code
_entity_poly.pdbx_strand_id
1 'polypeptide(L)'
;MTNTNHFNEQVTGYDKHGNITGLKRYGQTGQSSYGLIDDLSLTYTGNQLKKVTDSATSSAYANGFEFKDGVNLDTEYSYDEDGNLTKDLNKNISDIQYNFLNLPRRIQFKDGSEISYLYSADGTKLQTTHIIAGNTTTTDYCGNV
;
A
#
# COMPACT_ATOMS: atom_id res chain seq x y z
N MET A 1 7.48 18.41 -29.57
CA MET A 1 6.90 18.24 -28.22
C MET A 1 8.03 18.33 -27.22
N THR A 2 8.02 19.32 -26.34
CA THR A 2 8.94 19.36 -25.20
C THR A 2 8.47 18.32 -24.19
N ASN A 3 9.29 17.32 -23.94
CA ASN A 3 9.06 16.37 -22.84
C ASN A 3 9.29 17.13 -21.54
N THR A 4 8.21 17.44 -20.83
CA THR A 4 8.27 18.28 -19.62
C THR A 4 8.69 17.50 -18.37
N ASN A 5 8.77 16.16 -18.42
CA ASN A 5 9.12 15.26 -17.31
C ASN A 5 8.27 15.47 -16.03
N HIS A 6 7.08 16.08 -16.16
CA HIS A 6 6.24 16.46 -15.02
C HIS A 6 5.71 15.25 -14.23
N PHE A 7 5.51 14.13 -14.90
CA PHE A 7 4.96 12.89 -14.32
C PHE A 7 5.81 11.66 -14.65
N ASN A 8 7.13 11.84 -14.66
CA ASN A 8 8.05 10.73 -14.90
C ASN A 8 8.10 9.77 -13.73
N GLU A 9 8.27 8.52 -14.07
CA GLU A 9 8.57 7.43 -13.15
C GLU A 9 9.86 6.76 -13.61
N GLN A 10 10.82 6.58 -12.69
CA GLN A 10 12.13 6.06 -13.01
C GLN A 10 12.56 5.02 -12.00
N VAL A 11 12.82 3.80 -12.45
CA VAL A 11 13.47 2.78 -11.64
C VAL A 11 14.97 3.05 -11.62
N THR A 12 15.55 3.21 -10.42
CA THR A 12 16.97 3.57 -10.24
C THR A 12 17.85 2.40 -9.89
N GLY A 13 17.27 1.26 -9.54
CA GLY A 13 18.06 0.06 -9.24
C GLY A 13 17.23 -1.20 -9.10
N TYR A 14 17.90 -2.32 -9.31
CA TYR A 14 17.38 -3.68 -9.11
C TYR A 14 18.38 -4.49 -8.31
N ASP A 15 17.91 -5.45 -7.52
CA ASP A 15 18.79 -6.46 -6.94
C ASP A 15 19.04 -7.61 -7.94
N LYS A 16 19.86 -8.58 -7.53
CA LYS A 16 20.18 -9.74 -8.37
C LYS A 16 19.01 -10.71 -8.61
N HIS A 17 17.93 -10.56 -7.88
CA HIS A 17 16.68 -11.33 -8.07
C HIS A 17 15.66 -10.58 -8.95
N GLY A 18 16.00 -9.37 -9.43
CA GLY A 18 15.11 -8.54 -10.23
C GLY A 18 14.12 -7.69 -9.44
N ASN A 19 14.24 -7.63 -8.12
CA ASN A 19 13.41 -6.75 -7.29
C ASN A 19 13.86 -5.30 -7.44
N ILE A 20 12.91 -4.37 -7.53
CA ILE A 20 13.20 -2.93 -7.60
C ILE A 20 13.73 -2.47 -6.24
N THR A 21 14.94 -1.89 -6.23
CA THR A 21 15.58 -1.35 -5.02
C THR A 21 15.51 0.16 -4.92
N GLY A 22 15.20 0.83 -6.02
CA GLY A 22 15.05 2.29 -6.03
C GLY A 22 14.02 2.74 -7.08
N LEU A 23 13.22 3.73 -6.72
CA LEU A 23 12.18 4.29 -7.58
C LEU A 23 12.03 5.78 -7.32
N LYS A 24 12.06 6.57 -8.38
CA LYS A 24 11.75 8.00 -8.33
C LYS A 24 10.46 8.29 -9.09
N ARG A 25 9.61 9.13 -8.51
CA ARG A 25 8.41 9.64 -9.17
C ARG A 25 8.35 11.15 -9.09
N TYR A 26 7.99 11.74 -10.21
CA TYR A 26 7.80 13.17 -10.36
C TYR A 26 6.30 13.44 -10.53
N GLY A 27 5.86 14.55 -9.98
CA GLY A 27 4.47 14.95 -10.06
C GLY A 27 4.28 16.40 -9.69
N GLN A 28 3.03 16.80 -9.63
CA GLN A 28 2.68 18.17 -9.25
C GLN A 28 2.94 18.40 -7.76
N THR A 29 3.72 19.42 -7.44
CA THR A 29 4.09 19.82 -6.07
C THR A 29 3.42 21.12 -5.61
N GLY A 30 2.73 21.80 -6.52
CA GLY A 30 1.98 23.04 -6.26
C GLY A 30 1.07 23.34 -7.44
N GLN A 31 0.35 24.46 -7.37
CA GLN A 31 -0.63 24.83 -8.40
C GLN A 31 -0.02 24.89 -9.82
N SER A 32 1.23 25.29 -9.96
CA SER A 32 1.96 25.37 -11.23
C SER A 32 3.39 24.80 -11.13
N SER A 33 3.67 24.03 -10.09
CA SER A 33 5.00 23.49 -9.80
C SER A 33 5.01 21.97 -9.93
N TYR A 34 6.13 21.44 -10.40
CA TYR A 34 6.36 20.00 -10.57
C TYR A 34 7.74 19.65 -10.02
N GLY A 35 7.86 18.47 -9.47
CA GLY A 35 9.11 18.02 -8.88
C GLY A 35 9.07 16.58 -8.42
N LEU A 36 10.11 16.19 -7.70
CA LEU A 36 10.27 14.85 -7.16
C LEU A 36 9.35 14.68 -5.94
N ILE A 37 8.37 13.81 -6.05
CA ILE A 37 7.39 13.52 -4.98
C ILE A 37 7.71 12.23 -4.22
N ASP A 38 8.39 11.27 -4.86
CA ASP A 38 8.89 10.04 -4.23
C ASP A 38 10.34 9.80 -4.64
N ASP A 39 11.19 9.48 -3.69
CA ASP A 39 12.56 9.00 -3.90
C ASP A 39 12.76 7.78 -3.01
N LEU A 40 12.26 6.64 -3.48
CA LEU A 40 12.09 5.44 -2.69
C LEU A 40 13.32 4.54 -2.73
N SER A 41 13.72 4.07 -1.57
CA SER A 41 14.66 2.97 -1.38
C SER A 41 13.91 1.79 -0.80
N LEU A 42 13.96 0.65 -1.48
CA LEU A 42 13.24 -0.56 -1.10
C LEU A 42 14.23 -1.65 -0.68
N THR A 43 14.00 -2.23 0.48
CA THR A 43 14.82 -3.31 1.04
C THR A 43 13.99 -4.58 1.14
N TYR A 44 14.60 -5.71 0.82
CA TYR A 44 13.95 -7.02 0.76
C TYR A 44 14.64 -8.04 1.66
N THR A 45 13.86 -9.03 2.11
CA THR A 45 14.38 -10.32 2.60
C THR A 45 13.94 -11.37 1.59
N GLY A 46 14.91 -11.93 0.83
CA GLY A 46 14.57 -12.72 -0.36
C GLY A 46 13.81 -11.86 -1.37
N ASN A 47 12.58 -12.26 -1.71
CA ASN A 47 11.69 -11.52 -2.60
C ASN A 47 10.55 -10.78 -1.86
N GLN A 48 10.59 -10.77 -0.53
CA GLN A 48 9.58 -10.10 0.29
C GLN A 48 10.07 -8.71 0.70
N LEU A 49 9.26 -7.69 0.42
CA LEU A 49 9.55 -6.31 0.81
C LEU A 49 9.60 -6.21 2.34
N LYS A 50 10.68 -5.64 2.85
CA LYS A 50 10.93 -5.48 4.29
C LYS A 50 10.74 -4.04 4.75
N LYS A 51 11.21 -3.09 3.94
CA LYS A 51 11.23 -1.67 4.27
C LYS A 51 11.19 -0.82 3.02
N VAL A 52 10.49 0.31 3.10
CA VAL A 52 10.55 1.39 2.11
C VAL A 52 10.90 2.69 2.82
N THR A 53 11.88 3.41 2.31
CA THR A 53 12.25 4.74 2.79
C THR A 53 12.04 5.75 1.68
N ASP A 54 11.38 6.85 1.98
CA ASP A 54 11.22 7.97 1.05
C ASP A 54 12.15 9.12 1.46
N SER A 55 13.02 9.52 0.55
CA SER A 55 13.95 10.64 0.74
C SER A 55 13.50 11.91 0.02
N ALA A 56 12.32 11.90 -0.62
CA ALA A 56 11.78 13.10 -1.26
C ALA A 56 11.45 14.17 -0.21
N THR A 57 11.72 15.41 -0.57
CA THR A 57 11.44 16.57 0.30
C THR A 57 10.17 17.31 -0.08
N SER A 58 9.56 16.95 -1.21
CA SER A 58 8.31 17.52 -1.70
C SER A 58 7.20 16.49 -1.64
N SER A 59 5.98 16.96 -1.39
CA SER A 59 4.78 16.11 -1.39
C SER A 59 3.92 16.42 -2.61
N ALA A 60 3.08 15.46 -2.99
CA ALA A 60 2.11 15.64 -4.06
C ALA A 60 1.09 16.73 -3.70
N TYR A 61 0.83 17.62 -4.66
CA TYR A 61 -0.11 18.72 -4.50
C TYR A 61 -1.54 18.21 -4.36
N ALA A 62 -2.31 18.86 -3.48
CA ALA A 62 -3.74 18.59 -3.26
C ALA A 62 -4.05 17.11 -2.93
N ASN A 63 -3.20 16.48 -2.13
CA ASN A 63 -3.29 15.04 -1.77
C ASN A 63 -3.24 14.10 -3.00
N GLY A 64 -2.49 14.49 -4.01
CA GLY A 64 -2.21 13.66 -5.16
C GLY A 64 -1.55 12.33 -4.74
N PHE A 65 -1.50 11.40 -5.68
CA PHE A 65 -0.96 10.07 -5.43
C PHE A 65 0.55 10.12 -5.19
N GLU A 66 0.98 9.69 -4.01
CA GLU A 66 2.39 9.52 -3.62
C GLU A 66 2.52 8.39 -2.61
N PHE A 67 3.72 7.87 -2.42
CA PHE A 67 4.00 6.95 -1.31
C PHE A 67 3.97 7.74 0.01
N LYS A 68 3.33 7.18 1.02
CA LYS A 68 3.34 7.74 2.39
C LYS A 68 4.27 6.91 3.26
N ASP A 69 5.46 7.44 3.54
CA ASP A 69 6.42 6.86 4.47
C ASP A 69 5.96 7.18 5.90
N GLY A 70 5.10 6.29 6.44
CA GLY A 70 4.46 6.50 7.73
C GLY A 70 5.32 6.11 8.93
N VAL A 71 6.35 5.29 8.73
CA VAL A 71 7.24 4.80 9.79
C VAL A 71 8.65 4.60 9.23
N ASN A 72 9.64 4.64 10.12
CA ASN A 72 11.03 4.36 9.77
C ASN A 72 11.58 3.30 10.70
N LEU A 73 11.22 2.05 10.45
CA LEU A 73 11.64 0.87 11.21
C LEU A 73 12.47 -0.05 10.32
N ASP A 74 13.22 -0.95 10.95
CA ASP A 74 14.01 -1.95 10.20
C ASP A 74 13.14 -3.00 9.50
N THR A 75 11.92 -3.20 10.00
CA THR A 75 10.92 -4.08 9.41
C THR A 75 9.55 -3.40 9.47
N GLU A 76 8.99 -3.08 8.32
CA GLU A 76 7.71 -2.37 8.18
C GLU A 76 6.60 -3.27 7.66
N TYR A 77 6.99 -4.40 7.05
CA TYR A 77 6.10 -5.39 6.44
C TYR A 77 6.33 -6.76 7.06
N SER A 78 5.27 -7.51 7.29
CA SER A 78 5.35 -8.90 7.77
C SER A 78 4.46 -9.80 6.93
N TYR A 79 4.80 -11.08 6.88
CA TYR A 79 4.14 -12.07 6.02
C TYR A 79 3.84 -13.33 6.82
N ASP A 80 2.82 -14.08 6.42
CA ASP A 80 2.54 -15.42 6.94
C ASP A 80 3.37 -16.50 6.22
N GLU A 81 3.17 -17.76 6.57
CA GLU A 81 3.89 -18.89 5.99
C GLU A 81 3.58 -19.10 4.49
N ASP A 82 2.42 -18.66 4.04
CA ASP A 82 1.99 -18.70 2.64
C ASP A 82 2.50 -17.51 1.81
N GLY A 83 3.21 -16.56 2.44
CA GLY A 83 3.71 -15.35 1.80
C GLY A 83 2.70 -14.21 1.70
N ASN A 84 1.56 -14.31 2.37
CA ASN A 84 0.57 -13.23 2.41
C ASN A 84 1.00 -12.13 3.38
N LEU A 85 0.81 -10.87 3.01
CA LEU A 85 1.12 -9.72 3.86
C LEU A 85 0.23 -9.70 5.11
N THR A 86 0.84 -9.69 6.30
CA THR A 86 0.11 -9.62 7.58
C THR A 86 0.19 -8.27 8.25
N LYS A 87 1.20 -7.46 7.93
CA LYS A 87 1.35 -6.09 8.44
C LYS A 87 1.87 -5.16 7.37
N ASP A 88 1.38 -3.94 7.36
CA ASP A 88 1.90 -2.81 6.59
C ASP A 88 1.86 -1.57 7.47
N LEU A 89 2.99 -1.28 8.11
CA LEU A 89 3.07 -0.19 9.09
C LEU A 89 3.03 1.19 8.44
N ASN A 90 3.40 1.33 7.17
CA ASN A 90 3.27 2.58 6.43
C ASN A 90 1.80 2.97 6.18
N LYS A 91 0.91 1.98 6.08
CA LYS A 91 -0.54 2.18 5.96
C LYS A 91 -1.27 2.06 7.29
N ASN A 92 -0.55 2.00 8.42
CA ASN A 92 -1.11 1.78 9.75
C ASN A 92 -1.90 0.46 9.90
N ILE A 93 -1.59 -0.53 9.08
CA ILE A 93 -2.19 -1.86 9.16
C ILE A 93 -1.42 -2.68 10.18
N SER A 94 -2.07 -3.06 11.26
CA SER A 94 -1.49 -3.81 12.36
C SER A 94 -1.64 -5.33 12.20
N ASP A 95 -2.68 -5.77 11.51
CA ASP A 95 -2.93 -7.19 11.25
C ASP A 95 -3.83 -7.40 10.03
N ILE A 96 -3.50 -8.40 9.22
CA ILE A 96 -4.34 -8.88 8.12
C ILE A 96 -4.53 -10.38 8.31
N GLN A 97 -5.78 -10.82 8.37
CA GLN A 97 -6.15 -12.23 8.44
C GLN A 97 -6.72 -12.70 7.12
N TYR A 98 -6.35 -13.90 6.72
CA TYR A 98 -6.75 -14.51 5.46
C TYR A 98 -7.66 -15.72 5.71
N ASN A 99 -8.50 -16.06 4.73
CA ASN A 99 -9.25 -17.30 4.72
C ASN A 99 -8.43 -18.42 4.06
N PHE A 100 -9.02 -19.63 3.97
CA PHE A 100 -8.34 -20.78 3.38
C PHE A 100 -8.07 -20.65 1.86
N LEU A 101 -8.68 -19.67 1.20
CA LEU A 101 -8.41 -19.32 -0.21
C LEU A 101 -7.31 -18.26 -0.36
N ASN A 102 -6.62 -17.90 0.73
CA ASN A 102 -5.65 -16.79 0.77
C ASN A 102 -6.26 -15.43 0.37
N LEU A 103 -7.55 -15.21 0.65
CA LEU A 103 -8.22 -13.93 0.47
C LEU A 103 -8.29 -13.21 1.81
N PRO A 104 -8.04 -11.88 1.85
CA PRO A 104 -8.16 -11.11 3.09
C PRO A 104 -9.59 -11.19 3.64
N ARG A 105 -9.74 -11.63 4.89
CA ARG A 105 -11.04 -11.64 5.56
C ARG A 105 -11.21 -10.53 6.57
N ARG A 106 -10.09 -10.01 7.13
CA ARG A 106 -10.10 -8.97 8.15
C ARG A 106 -8.81 -8.17 8.09
N ILE A 107 -8.93 -6.85 8.10
CA ILE A 107 -7.82 -5.92 8.17
C ILE A 107 -8.02 -5.05 9.40
N GLN A 108 -7.04 -5.02 10.31
CA GLN A 108 -7.04 -4.17 11.49
C GLN A 108 -6.02 -3.06 11.33
N PHE A 109 -6.40 -1.86 11.77
CA PHE A 109 -5.55 -0.68 11.78
C PHE A 109 -5.13 -0.33 13.21
N LYS A 110 -4.02 0.40 13.35
CA LYS A 110 -3.49 0.82 14.66
C LYS A 110 -4.43 1.73 15.45
N ASP A 111 -5.30 2.47 14.77
CA ASP A 111 -6.30 3.35 15.39
C ASP A 111 -7.53 2.60 15.92
N GLY A 112 -7.57 1.29 15.78
CA GLY A 112 -8.70 0.44 16.14
C GLY A 112 -9.75 0.28 15.06
N SER A 113 -9.59 0.93 13.90
CA SER A 113 -10.46 0.72 12.74
C SER A 113 -10.29 -0.68 12.19
N GLU A 114 -11.32 -1.19 11.54
CA GLU A 114 -11.33 -2.54 10.98
C GLU A 114 -12.12 -2.62 9.69
N ILE A 115 -11.65 -3.45 8.76
CA ILE A 115 -12.37 -3.84 7.56
C ILE A 115 -12.51 -5.36 7.58
N SER A 116 -13.72 -5.85 7.39
CA SER A 116 -14.01 -7.27 7.28
C SER A 116 -14.68 -7.58 5.94
N TYR A 117 -14.33 -8.73 5.37
CA TYR A 117 -14.88 -9.20 4.10
C TYR A 117 -15.54 -10.54 4.31
N LEU A 118 -16.72 -10.71 3.70
CA LEU A 118 -17.41 -11.98 3.60
C LEU A 118 -17.37 -12.49 2.17
N TYR A 119 -17.00 -13.76 1.99
CA TYR A 119 -16.88 -14.40 0.69
C TYR A 119 -17.78 -15.63 0.61
N SER A 120 -18.24 -15.94 -0.60
CA SER A 120 -18.80 -17.25 -0.90
C SER A 120 -17.69 -18.34 -0.94
N ALA A 121 -18.09 -19.59 -1.03
CA ALA A 121 -17.13 -20.71 -1.06
C ALA A 121 -16.21 -20.69 -2.30
N ASP A 122 -16.62 -20.06 -3.38
CA ASP A 122 -15.84 -19.90 -4.62
C ASP A 122 -14.93 -18.66 -4.63
N GLY A 123 -14.93 -17.88 -3.54
CA GLY A 123 -14.11 -16.66 -3.41
C GLY A 123 -14.77 -15.38 -3.90
N THR A 124 -16.05 -15.41 -4.27
CA THR A 124 -16.79 -14.20 -4.64
C THR A 124 -17.06 -13.36 -3.40
N LYS A 125 -16.70 -12.07 -3.45
CA LYS A 125 -16.95 -11.12 -2.35
C LYS A 125 -18.43 -10.82 -2.25
N LEU A 126 -19.02 -11.08 -1.07
CA LEU A 126 -20.45 -10.89 -0.80
C LEU A 126 -20.72 -9.63 0.00
N GLN A 127 -19.83 -9.25 0.90
CA GLN A 127 -20.03 -8.14 1.81
C GLN A 127 -18.71 -7.55 2.27
N THR A 128 -18.70 -6.25 2.49
CA THR A 128 -17.61 -5.52 3.15
C THR A 128 -18.19 -4.76 4.35
N THR A 129 -17.57 -4.91 5.52
CA THR A 129 -17.92 -4.18 6.73
C THR A 129 -16.78 -3.29 7.16
N HIS A 130 -17.04 -2.01 7.36
CA HIS A 130 -16.08 -1.03 7.89
C HIS A 130 -16.50 -0.62 9.30
N ILE A 131 -15.57 -0.67 10.25
CA ILE A 131 -15.75 -0.17 11.62
C ILE A 131 -14.74 0.95 11.83
N ILE A 132 -15.24 2.19 11.98
CA ILE A 132 -14.40 3.38 12.18
C ILE A 132 -14.96 4.14 13.38
N ALA A 133 -14.11 4.33 14.42
CA ALA A 133 -14.49 5.03 15.68
C ALA A 133 -15.79 4.48 16.30
N GLY A 134 -15.99 3.17 16.24
CA GLY A 134 -17.18 2.50 16.77
C GLY A 134 -18.40 2.53 15.86
N ASN A 135 -18.33 3.22 14.71
CA ASN A 135 -19.42 3.25 13.73
C ASN A 135 -19.22 2.15 12.68
N THR A 136 -20.24 1.34 12.46
CA THR A 136 -20.22 0.23 11.51
C THR A 136 -20.95 0.62 10.24
N THR A 137 -20.30 0.47 9.09
CA THR A 137 -20.88 0.63 7.76
C THR A 137 -20.72 -0.68 7.00
N THR A 138 -21.79 -1.19 6.44
CA THR A 138 -21.82 -2.45 5.70
C THR A 138 -22.23 -2.20 4.25
N THR A 139 -21.47 -2.77 3.31
CA THR A 139 -21.79 -2.77 1.88
C THR A 139 -22.02 -4.19 1.42
N ASP A 140 -23.20 -4.48 0.91
CA ASP A 140 -23.54 -5.78 0.33
C ASP A 140 -23.30 -5.74 -1.18
N TYR A 141 -22.61 -6.76 -1.66
CA TYR A 141 -22.44 -6.99 -3.10
C TYR A 141 -23.50 -8.01 -3.50
N CYS A 142 -24.62 -7.55 -4.04
CA CYS A 142 -25.58 -8.43 -4.65
C CYS A 142 -24.89 -9.13 -5.82
N GLY A 143 -24.65 -10.43 -5.69
CA GLY A 143 -24.28 -11.25 -6.82
C GLY A 143 -25.26 -10.99 -7.96
N ASN A 144 -24.82 -11.14 -9.18
CA ASN A 144 -25.67 -10.94 -10.35
C ASN A 144 -26.98 -11.65 -10.21
N VAL A 145 -27.96 -10.87 -10.03
CA VAL A 145 -29.33 -11.34 -10.09
C VAL A 145 -29.70 -11.34 -11.57
#